data_a3f2163ed329ebb8cf28af084a6c4692
#
_entry.id   a3f2163ed329ebb8cf28af084a6c4692
#
_cell.length_a   1.000
_cell.length_b   1.000
_cell.length_c   1.000
_cell.angle_alpha   90.00
_cell.angle_beta   90.00
_cell.angle_gamma   90.00
#
_symmetry.space_group_name_H-M   'P 1'
#
loop_
_entity.id
_entity.type
_entity.pdbx_description
1 polymer ?
#
loop_
_entity_poly.entity_id
_entity_poly.type
_entity_poly.pdbx_seq_one_letter_code
_entity_poly.pdbx_strand_id
1 'polypeptide(L)'
;MYDIIELNSKKLDELKELAKKMEIPKFRSLKKQDLIYQILDYQAIKPLDTKEDAAAKPEKKEVAPPAPKPKPKKPRITKKVDAPENKGDQKIEATSNKGDSKPPLPKKDLKPNKNSDSGNKPQSENKVSDNNNGNDNRGSNKPNHDHKDRSSNQPHQNKPHHKNQDNRSNHQDNRPQYKGRAKHRDANSIYDFDGLINNEGVLEIMPDGYGFLRSSDYNYLPSPDDIYVSQSQIKLFGLKTGDTVEGTIRPPKEGEKYFPLIKVTKINGRDPNEVRDRVPFNYLTPLFPQEKFNLTGHSKSTASTRIMDLFTPIGKGQRGLIVAQPKTGKTQLLKEVANAIAFNHPEAYLIILLIDERPEEVTDMARSVNAEVIASTFDEPADRHVKIAGIVLEKAKRMTESGHDVVILLDSITRLARAYNTVSPASGKVLSGGVDANALHKPKGFFGAARNIEGGGSLTILATALIDTGSKMDEVIFEEFKGTGNMELQLDRKIANRRVFPAIDLISSSTRRDDLLHDRDVTQRLWILRKHLSDMNPVEAMDFLKDRIMQTKDNEEFLISMNG
;
A
#
# COMPACT_ATOMS: atom_id res chain seq x y z
N MET A 1 -36.47 -13.99 10.97
CA MET A 1 -35.06 -14.42 10.94
C MET A 1 -34.56 -14.48 12.36
N TYR A 2 -33.86 -15.53 12.74
CA TYR A 2 -33.27 -15.63 14.06
C TYR A 2 -31.88 -15.01 14.04
N ASP A 3 -31.57 -14.16 15.04
CA ASP A 3 -30.25 -13.56 15.19
C ASP A 3 -29.29 -14.52 15.92
N ILE A 4 -27.98 -14.38 15.70
CA ILE A 4 -26.94 -15.22 16.30
C ILE A 4 -26.96 -15.13 17.83
N ILE A 5 -27.32 -13.96 18.38
CA ILE A 5 -27.46 -13.74 19.83
C ILE A 5 -28.64 -14.52 20.38
N GLU A 6 -29.75 -14.52 19.66
CA GLU A 6 -30.96 -15.26 20.04
C GLU A 6 -30.74 -16.78 19.98
N LEU A 7 -30.05 -17.26 18.95
CA LEU A 7 -29.71 -18.68 18.80
C LEU A 7 -28.71 -19.15 19.87
N ASN A 8 -27.76 -18.30 20.25
CA ASN A 8 -26.79 -18.61 21.32
C ASN A 8 -27.49 -18.72 22.72
N SER A 9 -28.56 -17.98 22.93
CA SER A 9 -29.33 -18.04 24.20
C SER A 9 -30.15 -19.31 24.34
N LYS A 10 -30.52 -20.00 23.24
CA LYS A 10 -31.36 -21.20 23.22
C LYS A 10 -30.60 -22.45 23.64
N LYS A 11 -31.29 -23.41 24.24
CA LYS A 11 -30.75 -24.71 24.62
C LYS A 11 -30.56 -25.60 23.37
N LEU A 12 -29.68 -26.60 23.46
CA LEU A 12 -29.36 -27.50 22.35
C LEU A 12 -30.61 -28.21 21.78
N ASP A 13 -31.56 -28.56 22.66
CA ASP A 13 -32.78 -29.28 22.25
C ASP A 13 -33.73 -28.34 21.48
N GLU A 14 -33.83 -27.08 21.88
CA GLU A 14 -34.61 -26.06 21.17
C GLU A 14 -34.01 -25.74 19.79
N LEU A 15 -32.67 -25.71 19.67
CA LEU A 15 -31.99 -25.54 18.41
C LEU A 15 -32.20 -26.74 17.47
N LYS A 16 -32.27 -27.96 17.99
CA LYS A 16 -32.59 -29.15 17.22
C LYS A 16 -34.03 -29.15 16.72
N GLU A 17 -34.98 -28.62 17.51
CA GLU A 17 -36.37 -28.45 17.07
C GLU A 17 -36.48 -27.39 15.95
N LEU A 18 -35.75 -26.28 16.07
CA LEU A 18 -35.67 -25.27 15.03
C LEU A 18 -35.05 -25.83 13.73
N ALA A 19 -33.95 -26.56 13.84
CA ALA A 19 -33.33 -27.22 12.70
C ALA A 19 -34.24 -28.26 12.05
N LYS A 20 -35.07 -28.95 12.84
CA LYS A 20 -36.10 -29.87 12.34
C LYS A 20 -37.22 -29.14 11.59
N LYS A 21 -37.68 -27.98 12.11
CA LYS A 21 -38.69 -27.12 11.47
C LYS A 21 -38.20 -26.56 10.13
N MET A 22 -36.88 -26.34 10.02
CA MET A 22 -36.24 -25.79 8.81
C MET A 22 -35.76 -26.87 7.84
N GLU A 23 -36.02 -28.16 8.14
CA GLU A 23 -35.63 -29.34 7.33
C GLU A 23 -34.12 -29.44 7.07
N ILE A 24 -33.29 -29.04 8.03
CA ILE A 24 -31.82 -29.09 7.88
C ILE A 24 -31.36 -30.55 7.93
N PRO A 25 -30.60 -31.07 6.95
CA PRO A 25 -30.12 -32.43 6.94
C PRO A 25 -29.06 -32.69 8.03
N LYS A 26 -29.09 -33.90 8.64
CA LYS A 26 -28.08 -34.34 9.65
C LYS A 26 -27.94 -33.53 10.94
N PHE A 27 -28.93 -32.72 11.32
CA PHE A 27 -28.89 -31.85 12.51
C PHE A 27 -28.69 -32.57 13.84
N ARG A 28 -29.02 -33.87 13.92
CA ARG A 28 -28.98 -34.65 15.18
C ARG A 28 -27.57 -34.93 15.71
N SER A 29 -26.55 -34.96 14.83
CA SER A 29 -25.17 -35.28 15.17
C SER A 29 -24.28 -34.05 15.43
N LEU A 30 -24.81 -32.83 15.27
CA LEU A 30 -24.05 -31.60 15.35
C LEU A 30 -23.95 -31.06 16.78
N LYS A 31 -22.81 -30.42 17.08
CA LYS A 31 -22.62 -29.66 18.33
C LYS A 31 -23.39 -28.35 18.27
N LYS A 32 -23.63 -27.73 19.43
CA LYS A 32 -24.43 -26.50 19.56
C LYS A 32 -23.99 -25.39 18.59
N GLN A 33 -22.69 -25.13 18.48
CA GLN A 33 -22.15 -24.08 17.61
C GLN A 33 -22.34 -24.41 16.12
N ASP A 34 -22.04 -25.63 15.72
CA ASP A 34 -22.20 -26.06 14.33
C ASP A 34 -23.67 -26.03 13.89
N LEU A 35 -24.57 -26.31 14.82
CA LEU A 35 -26.02 -26.27 14.58
C LEU A 35 -26.52 -24.83 14.40
N ILE A 36 -26.02 -23.88 15.18
CA ILE A 36 -26.32 -22.44 15.04
C ILE A 36 -25.86 -21.94 13.67
N TYR A 37 -24.63 -22.27 13.25
CA TYR A 37 -24.13 -21.87 11.93
C TYR A 37 -24.96 -22.48 10.80
N GLN A 38 -25.34 -23.75 10.88
CA GLN A 38 -26.19 -24.36 9.88
C GLN A 38 -27.60 -23.76 9.81
N ILE A 39 -28.17 -23.35 10.94
CA ILE A 39 -29.45 -22.64 10.97
C ILE A 39 -29.33 -21.29 10.26
N LEU A 40 -28.25 -20.54 10.50
CA LEU A 40 -28.01 -19.25 9.87
C LEU A 40 -27.76 -19.40 8.35
N ASP A 41 -26.97 -20.38 7.94
CA ASP A 41 -26.70 -20.65 6.53
C ASP A 41 -28.00 -21.04 5.78
N TYR A 42 -28.86 -21.83 6.42
CA TYR A 42 -30.12 -22.26 5.81
C TYR A 42 -31.15 -21.12 5.73
N GLN A 43 -31.11 -20.17 6.67
CA GLN A 43 -31.91 -18.93 6.61
C GLN A 43 -31.45 -17.99 5.49
N ALA A 44 -30.15 -17.96 5.19
CA ALA A 44 -29.59 -17.16 4.09
C ALA A 44 -29.96 -17.72 2.72
N ILE A 45 -30.14 -19.05 2.60
CA ILE A 45 -30.47 -19.74 1.35
C ILE A 45 -31.97 -19.75 1.04
N LYS A 46 -32.82 -19.81 2.07
CA LYS A 46 -34.29 -19.78 1.95
C LYS A 46 -34.86 -18.66 2.83
N PRO A 47 -35.13 -17.46 2.30
CA PRO A 47 -35.90 -16.45 3.02
C PRO A 47 -37.31 -17.00 3.28
N LEU A 48 -37.67 -17.13 4.56
CA LEU A 48 -39.00 -17.53 5.03
C LEU A 48 -40.01 -16.47 4.65
N ASP A 49 -40.98 -16.82 3.81
CA ASP A 49 -42.22 -16.08 3.58
C ASP A 49 -42.93 -15.86 4.92
N THR A 50 -42.88 -14.67 5.45
CA THR A 50 -43.76 -14.21 6.54
C THR A 50 -45.06 -13.71 5.93
N LYS A 51 -46.12 -14.51 6.05
CA LYS A 51 -47.52 -14.08 5.94
C LYS A 51 -48.02 -13.71 7.33
N GLU A 52 -48.72 -12.58 7.35
CA GLU A 52 -49.87 -12.11 8.17
C GLU A 52 -49.63 -10.67 8.62
N ASP A 53 -50.48 -9.64 8.41
CA ASP A 53 -51.85 -9.36 8.00
C ASP A 53 -51.89 -7.89 7.52
N ALA A 54 -52.73 -7.34 6.74
CA ALA A 54 -54.09 -7.35 6.38
C ALA A 54 -54.37 -6.28 5.26
N ALA A 55 -55.21 -6.68 4.33
CA ALA A 55 -56.21 -5.88 3.60
C ALA A 55 -55.90 -4.60 2.82
N ALA A 56 -55.93 -4.70 1.49
CA ALA A 56 -56.95 -4.06 0.60
C ALA A 56 -56.58 -4.30 -0.88
N LYS A 57 -57.48 -4.94 -1.62
CA LYS A 57 -57.54 -5.06 -3.09
C LYS A 57 -57.98 -3.72 -3.71
N PRO A 58 -57.68 -3.38 -5.02
CA PRO A 58 -58.31 -4.09 -6.14
C PRO A 58 -57.49 -4.34 -7.43
N GLU A 59 -57.90 -5.43 -8.07
CA GLU A 59 -58.10 -5.75 -9.51
C GLU A 59 -57.01 -5.56 -10.58
N LYS A 60 -56.67 -6.72 -11.11
CA LYS A 60 -56.40 -7.28 -12.45
C LYS A 60 -56.22 -6.34 -13.64
N LYS A 61 -55.12 -6.54 -14.36
CA LYS A 61 -55.14 -6.90 -15.80
C LYS A 61 -53.96 -7.77 -16.19
N GLU A 62 -54.27 -8.96 -16.68
CA GLU A 62 -53.42 -9.93 -17.38
C GLU A 62 -52.85 -9.33 -18.67
N VAL A 63 -51.54 -9.51 -18.89
CA VAL A 63 -50.98 -9.63 -20.24
C VAL A 63 -49.87 -10.68 -20.19
N ALA A 64 -50.01 -11.68 -21.07
CA ALA A 64 -49.18 -12.87 -21.21
C ALA A 64 -47.74 -12.58 -21.71
N PRO A 65 -46.77 -13.49 -21.46
CA PRO A 65 -45.37 -13.29 -21.79
C PRO A 65 -45.04 -13.66 -23.25
N PRO A 66 -44.11 -12.96 -23.92
CA PRO A 66 -43.57 -13.41 -25.21
C PRO A 66 -42.40 -14.36 -25.06
N ALA A 67 -42.35 -15.34 -25.93
CA ALA A 67 -41.45 -16.46 -26.06
C ALA A 67 -39.98 -16.06 -26.37
N PRO A 68 -38.99 -16.96 -26.11
CA PRO A 68 -37.57 -16.66 -26.20
C PRO A 68 -37.03 -16.67 -27.63
N LYS A 69 -36.15 -15.69 -27.95
CA LYS A 69 -35.40 -15.64 -29.21
C LYS A 69 -34.11 -16.45 -29.14
N PRO A 70 -33.68 -17.08 -30.25
CA PRO A 70 -32.61 -18.06 -30.27
C PRO A 70 -31.20 -17.45 -30.33
N LYS A 71 -30.22 -18.19 -29.76
CA LYS A 71 -28.79 -17.89 -29.73
C LYS A 71 -28.16 -17.94 -31.13
N PRO A 72 -27.20 -17.08 -31.48
CA PRO A 72 -26.43 -17.19 -32.72
C PRO A 72 -25.31 -18.21 -32.60
N LYS A 73 -25.18 -19.04 -33.66
CA LYS A 73 -24.16 -20.07 -33.85
C LYS A 73 -22.87 -19.46 -34.38
N LYS A 74 -21.72 -20.01 -33.92
CA LYS A 74 -20.36 -19.70 -34.39
C LYS A 74 -20.17 -20.14 -35.85
N PRO A 75 -19.42 -19.42 -36.70
CA PRO A 75 -19.04 -19.93 -38.02
C PRO A 75 -17.77 -20.77 -37.96
N ARG A 76 -17.80 -21.86 -38.72
CA ARG A 76 -16.76 -22.87 -38.95
C ARG A 76 -16.02 -22.52 -40.23
N ILE A 77 -14.68 -22.53 -40.15
CA ILE A 77 -13.76 -22.29 -41.24
C ILE A 77 -13.75 -23.49 -42.19
N THR A 78 -13.91 -23.23 -43.51
CA THR A 78 -13.46 -24.15 -44.55
C THR A 78 -12.74 -23.39 -45.68
N LYS A 79 -11.58 -23.95 -46.06
CA LYS A 79 -10.68 -23.58 -47.18
C LYS A 79 -11.26 -23.95 -48.53
N LYS A 80 -11.01 -23.17 -49.60
CA LYS A 80 -10.51 -23.50 -50.94
C LYS A 80 -10.63 -22.29 -51.86
N VAL A 81 -9.55 -21.82 -52.38
CA VAL A 81 -8.88 -22.04 -53.71
C VAL A 81 -9.79 -21.69 -54.89
N ASP A 82 -9.40 -20.63 -55.65
CA ASP A 82 -9.04 -20.55 -57.04
C ASP A 82 -9.19 -19.12 -57.62
N ALA A 83 -8.14 -18.67 -58.35
CA ALA A 83 -8.10 -17.50 -59.21
C ALA A 83 -8.75 -17.87 -60.59
N PRO A 84 -8.98 -16.98 -61.59
CA PRO A 84 -8.00 -16.06 -62.15
C PRO A 84 -8.56 -14.77 -62.85
N GLU A 85 -7.60 -13.88 -63.23
CA GLU A 85 -7.51 -12.98 -64.44
C GLU A 85 -8.58 -11.87 -64.69
N ASN A 86 -8.30 -10.69 -65.16
CA ASN A 86 -7.34 -10.12 -66.11
C ASN A 86 -7.52 -8.59 -66.25
N LYS A 87 -6.41 -7.89 -66.61
CA LYS A 87 -6.23 -6.69 -67.49
C LYS A 87 -6.80 -5.33 -67.02
N GLY A 88 -6.09 -4.28 -67.12
CA GLY A 88 -5.16 -3.69 -68.05
C GLY A 88 -4.63 -2.34 -67.59
N ASP A 89 -3.41 -2.13 -67.88
CA ASP A 89 -2.67 -1.11 -68.67
C ASP A 89 -2.87 0.37 -68.25
N GLN A 90 -1.83 1.14 -68.01
CA GLN A 90 -0.70 1.71 -68.81
C GLN A 90 0.18 2.53 -67.85
N LYS A 91 1.49 2.28 -67.81
CA LYS A 91 2.65 2.87 -68.52
C LYS A 91 2.79 4.40 -68.33
N ILE A 92 3.92 4.87 -67.81
CA ILE A 92 5.15 5.28 -68.52
C ILE A 92 6.19 5.71 -67.48
N GLU A 93 7.31 5.08 -67.42
CA GLU A 93 8.75 5.37 -67.69
C GLU A 93 9.42 6.42 -66.80
N ALA A 94 10.48 6.17 -66.20
CA ALA A 94 11.79 5.57 -66.34
C ALA A 94 12.88 6.62 -66.16
N THR A 95 13.89 6.33 -65.41
CA THR A 95 15.36 6.22 -65.69
C THR A 95 16.07 6.25 -64.34
N SER A 96 16.67 5.17 -63.89
CA SER A 96 18.03 4.64 -64.06
C SER A 96 19.13 5.54 -63.48
N ASN A 97 19.93 5.04 -62.53
CA ASN A 97 21.12 4.15 -62.70
C ASN A 97 21.72 3.85 -61.30
N LYS A 98 21.92 2.57 -60.97
CA LYS A 98 23.15 1.81 -60.73
C LYS A 98 24.11 2.40 -59.69
N GLY A 99 24.68 1.64 -58.80
CA GLY A 99 24.97 0.22 -58.66
C GLY A 99 25.60 -0.08 -57.32
N ASP A 100 25.36 -1.28 -56.92
CA ASP A 100 26.23 -2.36 -56.44
C ASP A 100 27.24 -2.02 -55.33
N SER A 101 27.36 -2.76 -54.27
CA SER A 101 27.47 -4.19 -54.11
C SER A 101 27.54 -4.59 -52.61
N LYS A 102 26.95 -5.72 -52.28
CA LYS A 102 27.16 -6.54 -51.08
C LYS A 102 28.14 -7.67 -51.39
N PRO A 103 28.48 -8.58 -50.47
CA PRO A 103 29.21 -8.65 -49.21
C PRO A 103 30.46 -9.58 -49.38
N PRO A 104 31.06 -10.34 -48.47
CA PRO A 104 30.58 -11.13 -47.33
C PRO A 104 31.57 -11.30 -46.13
N LEU A 105 31.07 -11.97 -45.10
CA LEU A 105 31.82 -12.63 -44.01
C LEU A 105 32.73 -13.76 -44.51
N PRO A 106 33.82 -14.12 -43.76
CA PRO A 106 33.87 -15.45 -43.23
C PRO A 106 34.48 -15.64 -41.82
N LYS A 107 34.19 -16.84 -41.31
CA LYS A 107 34.58 -17.47 -40.06
C LYS A 107 36.02 -18.00 -40.06
N LYS A 108 36.47 -18.29 -38.81
CA LYS A 108 37.32 -19.41 -38.34
C LYS A 108 38.80 -19.22 -38.04
N ASP A 109 39.05 -19.41 -36.76
CA ASP A 109 39.84 -20.47 -36.09
C ASP A 109 41.37 -20.31 -35.92
N LEU A 110 41.75 -20.67 -34.68
CA LEU A 110 42.94 -21.38 -34.20
C LEU A 110 44.07 -20.59 -33.50
N LYS A 111 44.19 -20.96 -32.20
CA LYS A 111 45.38 -20.94 -31.32
C LYS A 111 46.55 -21.75 -31.96
N PRO A 112 47.75 -21.87 -31.39
CA PRO A 112 48.40 -21.31 -30.19
C PRO A 112 49.89 -20.99 -30.32
N ASN A 113 50.51 -20.54 -29.25
CA ASN A 113 51.84 -20.91 -28.75
C ASN A 113 52.94 -19.86 -28.52
N LYS A 114 53.27 -19.70 -27.27
CA LYS A 114 54.56 -19.85 -26.53
C LYS A 114 55.71 -18.83 -26.70
N ASN A 115 56.14 -18.45 -25.50
CA ASN A 115 57.54 -18.18 -25.02
C ASN A 115 58.12 -16.81 -25.38
N SER A 116 58.69 -16.08 -24.47
CA SER A 116 59.69 -16.19 -23.42
C SER A 116 60.04 -14.76 -23.00
N ASP A 117 60.17 -14.48 -21.76
CA ASP A 117 61.29 -14.57 -20.84
C ASP A 117 61.88 -13.22 -20.43
N SER A 118 62.29 -13.19 -19.15
CA SER A 118 63.19 -12.26 -18.44
C SER A 118 62.65 -10.88 -18.09
N GLY A 119 62.60 -10.42 -16.86
CA GLY A 119 63.43 -10.65 -15.67
C GLY A 119 63.70 -9.29 -15.07
N ASN A 120 63.49 -9.20 -13.79
CA ASN A 120 64.29 -8.52 -12.76
C ASN A 120 63.49 -7.70 -11.75
N LYS A 121 63.52 -8.25 -10.54
CA LYS A 121 63.51 -7.54 -9.24
C LYS A 121 64.89 -6.93 -8.96
N PRO A 122 65.08 -5.96 -8.07
CA PRO A 122 65.19 -6.21 -6.62
C PRO A 122 64.56 -5.10 -5.72
N GLN A 123 64.04 -5.48 -4.57
CA GLN A 123 64.55 -5.44 -3.18
C GLN A 123 65.18 -4.11 -2.71
N SER A 124 64.68 -3.57 -1.59
CA SER A 124 65.22 -3.64 -0.23
C SER A 124 64.54 -2.58 0.64
N GLU A 125 63.99 -2.95 1.82
CA GLU A 125 64.60 -2.86 3.17
C GLU A 125 64.73 -1.42 3.70
N ASN A 126 64.24 -1.08 4.87
CA ASN A 126 64.53 -1.34 6.24
C ASN A 126 63.92 -0.23 7.14
N LYS A 127 63.30 -0.61 8.20
CA LYS A 127 63.65 -0.56 9.66
C LYS A 127 63.46 0.81 10.37
N VAL A 128 62.66 0.73 11.41
CA VAL A 128 62.89 0.62 12.87
C VAL A 128 63.07 1.98 13.58
N SER A 129 62.35 2.27 14.61
CA SER A 129 62.51 2.08 16.04
C SER A 129 61.58 2.96 16.85
N ASP A 130 60.84 2.43 17.79
CA ASP A 130 61.07 2.34 19.25
C ASP A 130 60.89 3.67 20.01
N ASN A 131 60.08 3.71 21.00
CA ASN A 131 60.26 3.54 22.44
C ASN A 131 59.13 4.21 23.21
N ASN A 132 58.41 3.52 24.02
CA ASN A 132 58.62 3.07 25.40
C ASN A 132 57.95 3.90 26.48
N ASN A 133 57.39 3.19 27.37
CA ASN A 133 57.19 3.29 28.83
C ASN A 133 55.83 3.86 29.29
N GLY A 134 55.13 3.23 30.18
CA GLY A 134 55.38 2.17 31.14
C GLY A 134 54.36 2.21 32.26
N ASN A 135 54.08 1.08 32.77
CA ASN A 135 53.81 0.68 34.16
C ASN A 135 52.53 1.12 34.83
N ASP A 136 51.84 0.39 35.57
CA ASP A 136 51.86 -0.83 36.42
C ASP A 136 50.50 -0.83 37.13
N ASN A 137 49.85 -1.83 37.60
CA ASN A 137 50.12 -3.08 38.25
C ASN A 137 48.84 -3.71 38.82
N ARG A 138 48.76 -5.03 38.74
CA ARG A 138 48.19 -5.98 39.73
C ARG A 138 46.68 -6.04 39.91
N GLY A 139 46.06 -7.19 39.94
CA GLY A 139 46.49 -8.60 40.13
C GLY A 139 45.26 -9.48 40.21
N SER A 140 45.42 -10.61 39.60
CA SER A 140 45.21 -12.00 40.01
C SER A 140 43.93 -12.35 40.80
N ASN A 141 43.12 -13.34 40.37
CA ASN A 141 43.36 -14.75 40.52
C ASN A 141 42.21 -15.58 39.92
N LYS A 142 42.59 -16.55 39.10
CA LYS A 142 41.87 -17.83 38.89
C LYS A 142 42.44 -18.86 39.92
N PRO A 143 41.78 -19.99 40.23
CA PRO A 143 41.80 -21.12 39.32
C PRO A 143 40.56 -22.04 39.33
N ASN A 144 40.53 -22.85 38.26
CA ASN A 144 39.79 -24.07 37.96
C ASN A 144 39.70 -25.12 39.08
N HIS A 145 38.67 -25.96 39.02
CA HIS A 145 38.82 -27.41 39.03
C HIS A 145 37.62 -28.16 38.46
N ASP A 146 37.95 -29.06 37.54
CA ASP A 146 37.20 -30.19 37.00
C ASP A 146 36.85 -31.24 38.07
N HIS A 147 35.79 -32.04 37.82
CA HIS A 147 35.74 -33.51 37.76
C HIS A 147 34.29 -33.98 37.77
N LYS A 148 33.81 -34.55 36.73
CA LYS A 148 33.60 -35.95 36.30
C LYS A 148 32.85 -36.88 37.28
N ASP A 149 31.79 -37.40 36.70
CA ASP A 149 31.36 -38.79 36.55
C ASP A 149 30.45 -39.49 37.58
N ARG A 150 29.44 -40.09 36.99
CA ARG A 150 28.86 -41.44 37.18
C ARG A 150 27.67 -41.64 38.12
N SER A 151 26.59 -41.87 37.49
CA SER A 151 25.88 -43.17 37.30
C SER A 151 25.04 -43.72 38.44
N SER A 152 23.84 -44.04 38.06
CA SER A 152 23.14 -45.31 38.26
C SER A 152 22.14 -45.48 39.40
N ASN A 153 21.00 -45.91 38.91
CA ASN A 153 20.10 -46.95 39.45
C ASN A 153 18.94 -46.61 40.37
N GLN A 154 17.77 -46.86 39.78
CA GLN A 154 16.54 -47.37 40.39
C GLN A 154 16.80 -48.67 41.23
N PRO A 155 15.84 -49.30 41.94
CA PRO A 155 14.38 -49.24 41.90
C PRO A 155 13.61 -49.58 43.22
N HIS A 156 12.29 -49.77 43.09
CA HIS A 156 11.34 -50.62 43.84
C HIS A 156 10.62 -50.07 45.06
N GLN A 157 9.30 -50.01 44.90
CA GLN A 157 8.23 -50.93 45.38
C GLN A 157 7.80 -50.67 46.84
N ASN A 158 6.54 -50.40 47.15
CA ASN A 158 5.44 -51.31 47.35
C ASN A 158 4.23 -50.60 48.02
N LYS A 159 3.06 -50.97 47.52
CA LYS A 159 1.77 -50.83 48.21
C LYS A 159 1.69 -51.78 49.42
N PRO A 160 0.77 -51.58 50.40
CA PRO A 160 -0.49 -52.31 50.28
C PRO A 160 -1.75 -51.62 50.82
N HIS A 161 -2.84 -52.15 50.31
CA HIS A 161 -4.25 -52.07 50.72
C HIS A 161 -4.51 -52.30 52.20
N HIS A 162 -5.59 -51.69 52.71
CA HIS A 162 -6.56 -52.39 53.59
C HIS A 162 -7.97 -51.82 53.42
N LYS A 163 -8.90 -52.78 53.23
CA LYS A 163 -10.38 -52.71 53.27
C LYS A 163 -10.89 -52.68 54.69
N ASN A 164 -12.08 -52.17 54.86
CA ASN A 164 -13.30 -52.70 55.52
C ASN A 164 -13.99 -51.57 56.25
N GLN A 165 -15.22 -51.45 56.36
CA GLN A 165 -16.50 -52.15 56.23
C GLN A 165 -17.54 -51.31 56.97
N ASP A 166 -18.69 -51.26 56.38
CA ASP A 166 -20.01 -51.00 56.87
C ASP A 166 -20.26 -50.64 58.33
N ASN A 167 -21.10 -49.58 58.56
CA ASN A 167 -22.22 -49.73 59.42
C ASN A 167 -23.35 -48.71 59.12
N ARG A 168 -24.52 -49.26 58.94
CA ARG A 168 -25.82 -48.56 58.84
C ARG A 168 -26.24 -48.05 60.20
N SER A 169 -26.85 -46.86 60.30
CA SER A 169 -28.03 -46.60 61.06
C SER A 169 -28.75 -45.30 60.71
N ASN A 170 -30.02 -45.43 60.54
CA ASN A 170 -31.09 -44.44 60.43
C ASN A 170 -31.00 -43.28 61.42
N HIS A 171 -31.32 -42.04 60.95
CA HIS A 171 -32.35 -41.23 61.61
C HIS A 171 -32.69 -39.96 60.76
N GLN A 172 -33.96 -39.90 60.48
CA GLN A 172 -34.93 -38.80 60.45
C GLN A 172 -34.52 -37.39 59.93
N ASP A 173 -35.38 -36.97 58.99
CA ASP A 173 -35.80 -35.66 58.55
C ASP A 173 -35.44 -34.46 59.43
N ASN A 174 -34.70 -33.50 58.90
CA ASN A 174 -34.92 -32.10 59.17
C ASN A 174 -34.41 -31.27 57.91
N ARG A 175 -35.37 -30.78 57.14
CA ARG A 175 -35.12 -29.82 56.10
C ARG A 175 -34.78 -28.46 56.70
N PRO A 176 -33.64 -27.83 56.39
CA PRO A 176 -33.51 -26.39 56.45
C PRO A 176 -33.81 -25.79 55.10
N GLN A 177 -34.64 -24.80 55.08
CA GLN A 177 -34.98 -23.90 53.99
C GLN A 177 -33.73 -23.42 53.28
N TYR A 178 -33.67 -23.62 51.95
CA TYR A 178 -32.73 -22.94 51.08
C TYR A 178 -33.04 -21.45 51.07
N LYS A 179 -32.32 -20.68 51.89
CA LYS A 179 -32.11 -19.25 51.70
C LYS A 179 -31.38 -19.07 50.38
N GLY A 180 -31.97 -18.30 49.48
CA GLY A 180 -31.44 -17.99 48.17
C GLY A 180 -29.97 -17.57 48.26
N ARG A 181 -29.13 -18.28 47.53
CA ARG A 181 -27.74 -17.93 47.27
C ARG A 181 -27.80 -16.61 46.51
N ALA A 182 -27.51 -15.51 47.20
CA ALA A 182 -27.23 -14.25 46.57
C ALA A 182 -26.16 -14.52 45.49
N LYS A 183 -26.49 -14.25 44.23
CA LYS A 183 -25.52 -14.22 43.16
C LYS A 183 -24.42 -13.27 43.63
N HIS A 184 -23.21 -13.77 43.82
CA HIS A 184 -22.01 -12.96 43.84
C HIS A 184 -22.07 -12.15 42.54
N ARG A 185 -22.47 -10.90 42.61
CA ARG A 185 -22.15 -9.90 41.62
C ARG A 185 -20.64 -9.78 41.73
N ASP A 186 -19.95 -10.25 40.69
CA ASP A 186 -18.53 -10.08 40.55
C ASP A 186 -18.22 -8.60 40.74
N ALA A 187 -17.36 -8.28 41.70
CA ALA A 187 -16.95 -6.93 42.03
C ALA A 187 -16.23 -6.22 40.86
N ASN A 188 -15.98 -6.94 39.76
CA ASN A 188 -15.42 -6.44 38.51
C ASN A 188 -16.43 -5.77 37.55
N SER A 189 -17.73 -5.74 37.90
CA SER A 189 -18.75 -5.10 37.05
C SER A 189 -18.98 -3.61 37.37
N ILE A 190 -18.10 -2.97 38.16
CA ILE A 190 -18.27 -1.56 38.55
C ILE A 190 -17.95 -0.60 37.41
N TYR A 191 -17.23 -1.05 36.41
CA TYR A 191 -16.92 -0.27 35.22
C TYR A 191 -17.25 -1.08 33.96
N ASP A 192 -18.52 -1.04 33.56
CA ASP A 192 -18.94 -1.58 32.24
C ASP A 192 -18.65 -0.52 31.17
N PHE A 193 -17.46 -0.59 30.57
CA PHE A 193 -17.04 0.26 29.47
C PHE A 193 -17.35 -0.34 28.10
N ASP A 194 -18.16 -1.41 28.07
CA ASP A 194 -18.54 -2.06 26.82
C ASP A 194 -19.29 -1.05 25.92
N GLY A 195 -18.68 -0.70 24.79
CA GLY A 195 -19.27 0.17 23.78
C GLY A 195 -19.13 1.68 23.99
N LEU A 196 -18.39 2.13 25.01
CA LEU A 196 -18.16 3.56 25.27
C LEU A 196 -16.96 4.14 24.48
N ILE A 197 -16.02 3.30 24.07
CA ILE A 197 -14.78 3.75 23.41
C ILE A 197 -14.90 3.47 21.92
N ASN A 198 -14.87 4.52 21.11
CA ASN A 198 -14.71 4.42 19.67
C ASN A 198 -13.24 4.60 19.32
N ASN A 199 -12.73 3.77 18.44
CA ASN A 199 -11.37 3.87 17.92
C ASN A 199 -11.35 3.46 16.44
N GLU A 200 -10.32 3.90 15.73
CA GLU A 200 -10.09 3.51 14.34
C GLU A 200 -8.68 2.96 14.15
N GLY A 201 -8.51 2.18 13.11
CA GLY A 201 -7.20 1.66 12.74
C GLY A 201 -7.22 0.96 11.40
N VAL A 202 -6.04 0.70 10.87
CA VAL A 202 -5.87 -0.01 9.59
C VAL A 202 -5.72 -1.49 9.83
N LEU A 203 -6.54 -2.30 9.17
CA LEU A 203 -6.59 -3.75 9.35
C LEU A 203 -5.37 -4.43 8.71
N GLU A 204 -4.61 -5.15 9.52
CA GLU A 204 -3.62 -6.14 9.10
C GLU A 204 -4.16 -7.54 9.40
N ILE A 205 -4.42 -8.36 8.38
CA ILE A 205 -4.90 -9.74 8.55
C ILE A 205 -3.70 -10.68 8.69
N MET A 206 -3.73 -11.48 9.75
CA MET A 206 -2.71 -12.49 10.02
C MET A 206 -2.96 -13.77 9.19
N PRO A 207 -1.93 -14.61 8.97
CA PRO A 207 -2.07 -15.87 8.23
C PRO A 207 -3.15 -16.81 8.77
N ASP A 208 -3.39 -16.74 10.10
CA ASP A 208 -4.42 -17.54 10.79
C ASP A 208 -5.86 -17.04 10.56
N GLY A 209 -6.02 -15.92 9.83
CA GLY A 209 -7.31 -15.39 9.42
C GLY A 209 -8.00 -14.44 10.41
N TYR A 210 -7.42 -14.17 11.58
CA TYR A 210 -7.79 -13.02 12.43
C TYR A 210 -6.98 -11.79 12.05
N GLY A 211 -7.28 -10.63 12.60
CA GLY A 211 -6.58 -9.40 12.28
C GLY A 211 -6.37 -8.47 13.46
N PHE A 212 -5.56 -7.44 13.22
CA PHE A 212 -5.36 -6.31 14.12
C PHE A 212 -5.60 -5.00 13.40
N LEU A 213 -6.29 -4.06 14.07
CA LEU A 213 -6.31 -2.68 13.63
C LEU A 213 -5.07 -2.00 14.18
N ARG A 214 -4.23 -1.50 13.27
CA ARG A 214 -2.97 -0.82 13.55
C ARG A 214 -3.18 0.68 13.62
N SER A 215 -2.59 1.34 14.62
CA SER A 215 -2.66 2.79 14.76
C SER A 215 -1.65 3.51 13.83
N SER A 216 -2.05 4.65 13.29
CA SER A 216 -1.18 5.60 12.58
C SER A 216 -0.07 6.14 13.49
N ASP A 217 -0.34 6.31 14.80
CA ASP A 217 0.62 6.85 15.76
C ASP A 217 1.88 5.97 15.90
N TYR A 218 1.73 4.67 15.63
CA TYR A 218 2.84 3.72 15.60
C TYR A 218 3.27 3.34 14.18
N ASN A 219 2.98 4.18 13.19
CA ASN A 219 3.29 3.94 11.78
C ASN A 219 2.79 2.57 11.28
N TYR A 220 1.64 2.12 11.78
CA TYR A 220 1.03 0.81 11.48
C TYR A 220 1.86 -0.42 11.89
N LEU A 221 2.86 -0.23 12.71
CA LEU A 221 3.62 -1.33 13.31
C LEU A 221 2.88 -1.92 14.52
N PRO A 222 3.19 -3.16 14.92
CA PRO A 222 2.62 -3.75 16.14
C PRO A 222 2.83 -2.87 17.36
N SER A 223 1.76 -2.59 18.08
CA SER A 223 1.75 -1.68 19.22
C SER A 223 0.90 -2.22 20.37
N PRO A 224 1.03 -1.67 21.59
CA PRO A 224 0.12 -1.99 22.69
C PRO A 224 -1.33 -1.63 22.42
N ASP A 225 -1.58 -0.68 21.53
CA ASP A 225 -2.91 -0.14 21.19
C ASP A 225 -3.60 -0.93 20.07
N ASP A 226 -3.01 -2.06 19.66
CA ASP A 226 -3.58 -2.93 18.63
C ASP A 226 -4.94 -3.48 19.05
N ILE A 227 -5.93 -3.35 18.16
CA ILE A 227 -7.29 -3.82 18.38
C ILE A 227 -7.49 -5.15 17.67
N TYR A 228 -7.87 -6.17 18.40
CA TYR A 228 -8.12 -7.49 17.84
C TYR A 228 -9.44 -7.54 17.08
N VAL A 229 -9.39 -8.07 15.86
CA VAL A 229 -10.54 -8.33 14.97
C VAL A 229 -10.67 -9.82 14.74
N SER A 230 -11.84 -10.36 15.06
CA SER A 230 -12.10 -11.79 14.91
C SER A 230 -12.25 -12.20 13.44
N GLN A 231 -11.94 -13.46 13.14
CA GLN A 231 -12.11 -14.03 11.80
C GLN A 231 -13.58 -13.96 11.31
N SER A 232 -14.54 -14.09 12.24
CA SER A 232 -15.96 -13.97 11.93
C SER A 232 -16.36 -12.56 11.49
N GLN A 233 -15.83 -11.51 12.13
CA GLN A 233 -16.04 -10.12 11.72
C GLN A 233 -15.43 -9.83 10.34
N ILE A 234 -14.19 -10.30 10.11
CA ILE A 234 -13.52 -10.15 8.80
C ILE A 234 -14.37 -10.75 7.67
N LYS A 235 -14.89 -11.96 7.88
CA LYS A 235 -15.74 -12.63 6.88
C LYS A 235 -17.11 -11.97 6.73
N LEU A 236 -17.72 -11.54 7.83
CA LEU A 236 -19.06 -10.93 7.83
C LEU A 236 -19.09 -9.63 7.02
N PHE A 237 -18.11 -8.77 7.24
CA PHE A 237 -18.01 -7.46 6.59
C PHE A 237 -17.19 -7.48 5.29
N GLY A 238 -16.60 -8.62 4.91
CA GLY A 238 -15.74 -8.71 3.73
C GLY A 238 -14.48 -7.85 3.82
N LEU A 239 -13.93 -7.70 5.05
CA LEU A 239 -12.76 -6.86 5.31
C LEU A 239 -11.51 -7.42 4.62
N LYS A 240 -10.66 -6.51 4.18
CA LYS A 240 -9.37 -6.82 3.53
C LYS A 240 -8.25 -6.09 4.26
N THR A 241 -7.03 -6.60 4.13
CA THR A 241 -5.85 -5.87 4.62
C THR A 241 -5.79 -4.48 3.99
N GLY A 242 -5.56 -3.47 4.82
CA GLY A 242 -5.55 -2.07 4.41
C GLY A 242 -6.87 -1.33 4.63
N ASP A 243 -7.97 -2.01 4.99
CA ASP A 243 -9.21 -1.32 5.35
C ASP A 243 -9.02 -0.51 6.63
N THR A 244 -9.42 0.75 6.60
CA THR A 244 -9.54 1.59 7.79
C THR A 244 -10.89 1.31 8.43
N VAL A 245 -10.88 0.74 9.63
CA VAL A 245 -12.09 0.33 10.34
C VAL A 245 -12.28 1.20 11.58
N GLU A 246 -13.41 1.89 11.64
CA GLU A 246 -13.88 2.62 12.83
C GLU A 246 -14.89 1.74 13.56
N GLY A 247 -14.75 1.65 14.87
CA GLY A 247 -15.66 0.83 15.65
C GLY A 247 -15.53 0.99 17.15
N THR A 248 -16.46 0.38 17.86
CA THR A 248 -16.47 0.37 19.32
C THR A 248 -15.65 -0.81 19.85
N ILE A 249 -14.82 -0.52 20.83
CA ILE A 249 -13.95 -1.48 21.52
C ILE A 249 -14.32 -1.60 22.99
N ARG A 250 -13.84 -2.66 23.63
CA ARG A 250 -13.91 -2.81 25.10
C ARG A 250 -12.54 -3.07 25.70
N PRO A 251 -12.36 -2.81 26.97
CA PRO A 251 -11.16 -3.23 27.68
C PRO A 251 -10.97 -4.75 27.64
N PRO A 252 -9.72 -5.24 27.61
CA PRO A 252 -9.43 -6.65 27.69
C PRO A 252 -9.86 -7.23 29.04
N LYS A 253 -10.47 -8.43 29.02
CA LYS A 253 -10.80 -9.20 30.22
C LYS A 253 -9.58 -9.97 30.72
N GLU A 254 -9.67 -10.51 31.94
CA GLU A 254 -8.62 -11.38 32.50
C GLU A 254 -8.29 -12.52 31.51
N GLY A 255 -7.02 -12.60 31.10
CA GLY A 255 -6.52 -13.56 30.10
C GLY A 255 -6.53 -13.09 28.65
N GLU A 256 -7.12 -11.94 28.34
CA GLU A 256 -7.04 -11.31 26.99
C GLU A 256 -5.87 -10.31 26.96
N LYS A 257 -5.11 -10.33 25.87
CA LYS A 257 -3.94 -9.46 25.70
C LYS A 257 -4.27 -8.15 24.99
N TYR A 258 -5.27 -8.15 24.12
CA TYR A 258 -5.60 -7.04 23.22
C TYR A 258 -7.03 -6.55 23.44
N PHE A 259 -7.27 -5.29 23.06
CA PHE A 259 -8.61 -4.72 23.02
C PHE A 259 -9.42 -5.36 21.90
N PRO A 260 -10.54 -6.06 22.17
CA PRO A 260 -11.34 -6.63 21.10
C PRO A 260 -12.32 -5.61 20.51
N LEU A 261 -12.46 -5.65 19.17
CA LEU A 261 -13.49 -4.90 18.45
C LEU A 261 -14.87 -5.54 18.70
N ILE A 262 -15.82 -4.76 19.20
CA ILE A 262 -17.19 -5.22 19.45
C ILE A 262 -18.06 -4.99 18.22
N LYS A 263 -18.08 -3.75 17.71
CA LYS A 263 -18.96 -3.32 16.64
C LYS A 263 -18.17 -2.50 15.61
N VAL A 264 -18.37 -2.78 14.34
CA VAL A 264 -17.89 -1.96 13.23
C VAL A 264 -18.91 -0.87 12.95
N THR A 265 -18.48 0.39 12.95
CA THR A 265 -19.32 1.57 12.64
C THR A 265 -19.14 2.01 11.22
N LYS A 266 -17.88 2.17 10.78
CA LYS A 266 -17.55 2.56 9.40
C LYS A 266 -16.36 1.76 8.89
N ILE A 267 -16.27 1.64 7.57
CA ILE A 267 -15.15 1.04 6.85
C ILE A 267 -14.74 2.03 5.76
N ASN A 268 -13.49 2.49 5.81
CA ASN A 268 -12.98 3.52 4.89
C ASN A 268 -13.89 4.77 4.85
N GLY A 269 -14.43 5.19 5.98
CA GLY A 269 -15.32 6.35 6.11
C GLY A 269 -16.76 6.14 5.62
N ARG A 270 -17.11 4.96 5.05
CA ARG A 270 -18.43 4.62 4.51
C ARG A 270 -19.16 3.58 5.38
N ASP A 271 -20.46 3.41 5.10
CA ASP A 271 -21.25 2.36 5.76
C ASP A 271 -20.74 0.96 5.38
N PRO A 272 -20.67 0.01 6.33
CA PRO A 272 -20.19 -1.35 6.05
C PRO A 272 -20.96 -2.08 4.95
N ASN A 273 -22.24 -1.78 4.74
CA ASN A 273 -23.05 -2.41 3.70
C ASN A 273 -22.64 -1.97 2.29
N GLU A 274 -22.24 -0.71 2.12
CA GLU A 274 -21.77 -0.17 0.84
C GLU A 274 -20.40 -0.74 0.45
N VAL A 275 -19.53 -0.91 1.44
CA VAL A 275 -18.14 -1.35 1.20
C VAL A 275 -18.03 -2.85 0.94
N ARG A 276 -19.01 -3.65 1.41
CA ARG A 276 -18.99 -5.10 1.29
C ARG A 276 -18.87 -5.60 -0.14
N ASP A 277 -19.60 -4.99 -1.06
CA ASP A 277 -19.72 -5.44 -2.46
C ASP A 277 -18.82 -4.64 -3.42
N ARG A 278 -17.84 -3.89 -2.89
CA ARG A 278 -16.91 -3.07 -3.69
C ARG A 278 -16.08 -3.90 -4.65
N VAL A 279 -15.87 -3.35 -5.85
CA VAL A 279 -14.99 -3.95 -6.87
C VAL A 279 -13.53 -3.85 -6.40
N PRO A 280 -12.77 -4.97 -6.40
CA PRO A 280 -11.36 -4.94 -6.02
C PRO A 280 -10.53 -4.05 -6.96
N PHE A 281 -9.53 -3.35 -6.40
CA PHE A 281 -8.69 -2.36 -7.08
C PHE A 281 -8.13 -2.82 -8.44
N ASN A 282 -7.73 -4.08 -8.55
CA ASN A 282 -7.14 -4.63 -9.76
C ASN A 282 -8.12 -4.76 -10.94
N TYR A 283 -9.42 -4.70 -10.67
CA TYR A 283 -10.50 -4.83 -11.68
C TYR A 283 -11.15 -3.49 -12.03
N LEU A 284 -10.74 -2.41 -11.37
CA LEU A 284 -11.20 -1.05 -11.67
C LEU A 284 -10.57 -0.57 -12.98
N THR A 285 -11.36 0.11 -13.82
CA THR A 285 -10.92 0.63 -15.13
C THR A 285 -10.04 1.86 -14.95
N PRO A 286 -8.74 1.83 -15.37
CA PRO A 286 -7.86 2.98 -15.24
C PRO A 286 -8.07 3.99 -16.36
N LEU A 287 -8.13 5.28 -16.02
CA LEU A 287 -8.20 6.41 -16.93
C LEU A 287 -6.93 7.28 -16.86
N PHE A 288 -6.72 8.10 -17.89
CA PHE A 288 -5.75 9.20 -17.78
C PHE A 288 -6.26 10.24 -16.78
N PRO A 289 -5.37 10.95 -16.06
CA PRO A 289 -5.74 12.10 -15.25
C PRO A 289 -6.46 13.16 -16.11
N GLN A 290 -7.65 13.55 -15.68
CA GLN A 290 -8.49 14.55 -16.38
C GLN A 290 -8.84 15.71 -15.45
N GLU A 291 -8.89 15.47 -14.15
CA GLU A 291 -9.12 16.49 -13.14
C GLU A 291 -7.79 16.91 -12.54
N LYS A 292 -7.51 18.22 -12.61
CA LYS A 292 -6.27 18.82 -12.09
C LYS A 292 -6.40 19.14 -10.61
N PHE A 293 -5.37 18.84 -9.82
CA PHE A 293 -5.20 19.43 -8.50
C PHE A 293 -4.76 20.88 -8.64
N ASN A 294 -5.56 21.79 -8.15
CA ASN A 294 -5.22 23.20 -8.12
C ASN A 294 -4.17 23.46 -7.02
N LEU A 295 -2.98 23.92 -7.42
CA LEU A 295 -1.90 24.23 -6.49
C LEU A 295 -1.80 25.73 -6.18
N THR A 296 -2.69 26.55 -6.75
CA THR A 296 -2.69 28.01 -6.63
C THR A 296 -3.96 28.53 -5.95
N GLY A 297 -4.07 29.85 -5.74
CA GLY A 297 -5.29 30.46 -5.23
C GLY A 297 -5.44 30.47 -3.70
N HIS A 298 -4.52 29.85 -2.95
CA HIS A 298 -4.53 29.89 -1.49
C HIS A 298 -3.56 30.95 -0.96
N SER A 299 -3.74 31.36 0.30
CA SER A 299 -2.98 32.45 0.94
C SER A 299 -1.46 32.19 1.08
N LYS A 300 -1.05 30.92 0.98
CA LYS A 300 0.36 30.47 1.04
C LYS A 300 0.89 30.05 -0.33
N SER A 301 0.24 30.45 -1.42
CA SER A 301 0.73 30.13 -2.77
C SER A 301 2.12 30.74 -2.98
N THR A 302 3.05 29.92 -3.45
CA THR A 302 4.45 30.29 -3.69
C THR A 302 4.77 30.28 -5.17
N ALA A 303 5.91 30.85 -5.56
CA ALA A 303 6.40 30.74 -6.94
C ALA A 303 6.54 29.26 -7.35
N SER A 304 6.91 28.36 -6.42
CA SER A 304 7.03 26.93 -6.68
C SER A 304 5.72 26.31 -7.11
N THR A 305 4.64 26.53 -6.34
CA THR A 305 3.31 25.98 -6.65
C THR A 305 2.75 26.56 -7.94
N ARG A 306 2.97 27.85 -8.23
CA ARG A 306 2.58 28.51 -9.47
C ARG A 306 3.29 27.93 -10.69
N ILE A 307 4.60 27.71 -10.59
CA ILE A 307 5.41 27.13 -11.67
C ILE A 307 5.02 25.68 -11.92
N MET A 308 4.84 24.88 -10.86
CA MET A 308 4.38 23.50 -10.99
C MET A 308 3.01 23.41 -11.64
N ASP A 309 2.11 24.27 -11.21
CA ASP A 309 0.74 24.33 -11.74
C ASP A 309 0.69 24.58 -13.26
N LEU A 310 1.63 25.37 -13.78
CA LEU A 310 1.76 25.66 -15.22
C LEU A 310 2.55 24.60 -15.98
N PHE A 311 3.75 24.25 -15.52
CA PHE A 311 4.69 23.45 -16.31
C PHE A 311 4.58 21.95 -16.05
N THR A 312 4.18 21.54 -14.87
CA THR A 312 4.03 20.14 -14.47
C THR A 312 2.73 19.95 -13.70
N PRO A 313 1.58 20.18 -14.36
CA PRO A 313 0.28 20.02 -13.68
C PRO A 313 0.12 18.60 -13.15
N ILE A 314 -0.47 18.51 -11.97
CA ILE A 314 -0.76 17.26 -11.29
C ILE A 314 -2.25 16.98 -11.39
N GLY A 315 -2.60 15.86 -11.98
CA GLY A 315 -4.00 15.42 -12.06
C GLY A 315 -4.31 14.28 -11.08
N LYS A 316 -5.59 14.09 -10.78
CA LYS A 316 -6.08 12.96 -10.00
C LYS A 316 -5.70 11.65 -10.71
N GLY A 317 -4.96 10.78 -10.03
CA GLY A 317 -4.40 9.56 -10.62
C GLY A 317 -3.00 9.70 -11.23
N GLN A 318 -2.30 10.81 -11.01
CA GLN A 318 -0.97 11.07 -11.55
C GLN A 318 0.10 10.14 -10.94
N ARG A 319 1.05 9.69 -11.78
CA ARG A 319 2.29 9.04 -11.35
C ARG A 319 3.45 10.01 -11.58
N GLY A 320 3.73 10.85 -10.58
CA GLY A 320 4.72 11.92 -10.70
C GLY A 320 6.06 11.54 -10.06
N LEU A 321 7.15 11.79 -10.78
CA LEU A 321 8.51 11.73 -10.26
C LEU A 321 9.06 13.15 -10.06
N ILE A 322 9.46 13.44 -8.82
CA ILE A 322 10.24 14.63 -8.48
C ILE A 322 11.70 14.21 -8.42
N VAL A 323 12.42 14.44 -9.52
CA VAL A 323 13.82 14.05 -9.67
C VAL A 323 14.69 15.08 -8.99
N ALA A 324 15.44 14.67 -7.99
CA ALA A 324 16.19 15.59 -7.16
C ALA A 324 17.63 15.15 -6.93
N GLN A 325 18.57 16.07 -7.18
CA GLN A 325 19.92 15.95 -6.67
C GLN A 325 19.97 16.32 -5.17
N PRO A 326 20.94 15.85 -4.40
CA PRO A 326 21.07 16.25 -3.00
C PRO A 326 21.18 17.77 -2.83
N LYS A 327 20.45 18.35 -1.85
CA LYS A 327 20.45 19.78 -1.48
C LYS A 327 19.79 20.71 -2.51
N THR A 328 18.83 20.25 -3.29
CA THR A 328 18.07 21.06 -4.27
C THR A 328 16.74 21.60 -3.74
N GLY A 329 16.38 21.31 -2.49
CA GLY A 329 15.14 21.81 -1.87
C GLY A 329 13.93 20.90 -2.05
N LYS A 330 14.13 19.58 -2.32
CA LYS A 330 13.04 18.60 -2.53
C LYS A 330 11.99 18.62 -1.42
N THR A 331 12.42 18.57 -0.15
CA THR A 331 11.55 18.50 1.04
C THR A 331 10.66 19.74 1.18
N GLN A 332 11.24 20.93 0.92
CA GLN A 332 10.48 22.18 0.93
C GLN A 332 9.41 22.19 -0.18
N LEU A 333 9.76 21.75 -1.38
CA LEU A 333 8.81 21.64 -2.50
C LEU A 333 7.67 20.68 -2.18
N LEU A 334 7.96 19.52 -1.59
CA LEU A 334 6.94 18.57 -1.14
C LEU A 334 5.98 19.18 -0.11
N LYS A 335 6.49 19.95 0.85
CA LYS A 335 5.66 20.67 1.83
C LYS A 335 4.73 21.69 1.17
N GLU A 336 5.24 22.43 0.19
CA GLU A 336 4.45 23.42 -0.54
C GLU A 336 3.33 22.76 -1.35
N VAL A 337 3.63 21.66 -2.03
CA VAL A 337 2.62 20.85 -2.75
C VAL A 337 1.61 20.24 -1.80
N ALA A 338 2.07 19.63 -0.70
CA ALA A 338 1.19 19.04 0.30
C ALA A 338 0.23 20.06 0.91
N ASN A 339 0.73 21.25 1.29
CA ASN A 339 -0.09 22.32 1.82
C ASN A 339 -1.09 22.87 0.80
N ALA A 340 -0.69 22.97 -0.48
CA ALA A 340 -1.57 23.43 -1.55
C ALA A 340 -2.73 22.43 -1.76
N ILE A 341 -2.43 21.13 -1.81
CA ILE A 341 -3.47 20.08 -1.95
C ILE A 341 -4.37 20.06 -0.70
N ALA A 342 -3.81 20.05 0.51
CA ALA A 342 -4.59 20.02 1.74
C ALA A 342 -5.52 21.23 1.90
N PHE A 343 -5.15 22.40 1.34
CA PHE A 343 -5.97 23.59 1.41
C PHE A 343 -7.05 23.63 0.33
N ASN A 344 -6.69 23.35 -0.91
CA ASN A 344 -7.59 23.49 -2.06
C ASN A 344 -8.48 22.26 -2.27
N HIS A 345 -8.06 21.08 -1.81
CA HIS A 345 -8.72 19.79 -2.00
C HIS A 345 -8.90 19.06 -0.68
N PRO A 346 -9.73 19.59 0.25
CA PRO A 346 -10.00 18.94 1.53
C PRO A 346 -10.72 17.59 1.40
N GLU A 347 -11.30 17.31 0.22
CA GLU A 347 -11.90 16.01 -0.12
C GLU A 347 -10.87 14.92 -0.35
N ALA A 348 -9.62 15.28 -0.72
CA ALA A 348 -8.56 14.33 -1.00
C ALA A 348 -7.86 13.87 0.28
N TYR A 349 -7.71 12.56 0.43
CA TYR A 349 -6.97 11.98 1.55
C TYR A 349 -5.47 12.02 1.28
N LEU A 350 -4.76 12.84 2.03
CA LEU A 350 -3.33 13.07 1.82
C LEU A 350 -2.49 12.25 2.80
N ILE A 351 -1.61 11.40 2.27
CA ILE A 351 -0.64 10.59 3.01
C ILE A 351 0.77 11.03 2.62
N ILE A 352 1.61 11.29 3.60
CA ILE A 352 3.04 11.54 3.41
C ILE A 352 3.79 10.33 3.94
N LEU A 353 4.49 9.63 3.06
CA LEU A 353 5.28 8.44 3.39
C LEU A 353 6.77 8.78 3.30
N LEU A 354 7.43 8.80 4.45
CA LEU A 354 8.85 9.09 4.59
C LEU A 354 9.62 7.81 4.86
N ILE A 355 10.51 7.41 3.93
CA ILE A 355 11.29 6.19 4.02
C ILE A 355 12.78 6.50 4.11
N ASP A 356 13.43 6.01 5.16
CA ASP A 356 14.87 6.19 5.43
C ASP A 356 15.23 7.71 5.52
N GLU A 357 14.32 8.54 6.03
CA GLU A 357 14.55 9.96 6.28
C GLU A 357 14.93 10.22 7.75
N ARG A 358 15.36 11.41 8.06
CA ARG A 358 15.82 11.79 9.39
C ARG A 358 14.66 12.08 10.33
N PRO A 359 14.75 11.70 11.63
CA PRO A 359 13.70 11.97 12.61
C PRO A 359 13.30 13.45 12.71
N GLU A 360 14.28 14.38 12.61
CA GLU A 360 14.01 15.81 12.62
C GLU A 360 13.22 16.29 11.38
N GLU A 361 13.47 15.69 10.20
CA GLU A 361 12.72 15.99 8.96
C GLU A 361 11.29 15.44 9.04
N VAL A 362 11.10 14.29 9.67
CA VAL A 362 9.77 13.69 9.94
C VAL A 362 8.96 14.61 10.86
N THR A 363 9.54 15.06 11.97
CA THR A 363 8.87 15.97 12.92
C THR A 363 8.52 17.30 12.26
N ASP A 364 9.43 17.85 11.46
CA ASP A 364 9.21 19.09 10.74
C ASP A 364 8.09 18.97 9.70
N MET A 365 8.02 17.83 8.98
CA MET A 365 6.93 17.53 8.05
C MET A 365 5.59 17.43 8.79
N ALA A 366 5.50 16.64 9.85
CA ALA A 366 4.28 16.46 10.63
C ALA A 366 3.72 17.77 11.23
N ARG A 367 4.60 18.72 11.59
CA ARG A 367 4.19 20.03 12.12
C ARG A 367 3.82 21.05 11.04
N SER A 368 4.32 20.85 9.83
CA SER A 368 4.21 21.85 8.74
C SER A 368 3.04 21.59 7.81
N VAL A 369 2.49 20.36 7.78
CA VAL A 369 1.48 19.93 6.82
C VAL A 369 0.29 19.30 7.52
N ASN A 370 -0.93 19.62 7.06
CA ASN A 370 -2.16 18.93 7.50
C ASN A 370 -2.39 17.69 6.65
N ALA A 371 -1.72 16.59 7.03
CA ALA A 371 -1.77 15.30 6.34
C ALA A 371 -1.46 14.16 7.31
N GLU A 372 -1.80 12.94 6.95
CA GLU A 372 -1.30 11.76 7.66
C GLU A 372 0.16 11.52 7.31
N VAL A 373 1.06 11.66 8.29
CA VAL A 373 2.51 11.48 8.10
C VAL A 373 2.93 10.15 8.70
N ILE A 374 3.34 9.23 7.84
CA ILE A 374 3.84 7.91 8.19
C ILE A 374 5.32 7.85 7.85
N ALA A 375 6.13 7.43 8.79
CA ALA A 375 7.57 7.43 8.62
C ALA A 375 8.22 6.12 9.05
N SER A 376 9.34 5.82 8.39
CA SER A 376 10.31 4.83 8.83
C SER A 376 11.68 5.46 8.66
N THR A 377 12.31 5.80 9.80
CA THR A 377 13.54 6.59 9.86
C THR A 377 14.78 5.76 9.53
N PHE A 378 15.90 6.40 9.25
CA PHE A 378 17.13 5.77 8.77
C PHE A 378 17.75 4.77 9.76
N ASP A 379 17.40 4.84 11.03
CA ASP A 379 17.84 3.93 12.10
C ASP A 379 17.04 2.61 12.15
N GLU A 380 15.95 2.52 11.38
CA GLU A 380 15.14 1.32 11.29
C GLU A 380 15.65 0.34 10.22
N PRO A 381 15.44 -0.99 10.41
CA PRO A 381 15.84 -1.98 9.44
C PRO A 381 14.98 -1.96 8.17
N ALA A 382 15.56 -2.39 7.04
CA ALA A 382 14.92 -2.41 5.73
C ALA A 382 13.56 -3.14 5.69
N ASP A 383 13.38 -4.19 6.51
CA ASP A 383 12.11 -4.92 6.64
C ASP A 383 10.96 -4.03 7.11
N ARG A 384 11.24 -3.08 8.02
CA ARG A 384 10.24 -2.10 8.49
C ARG A 384 9.86 -1.14 7.38
N HIS A 385 10.82 -0.61 6.62
CA HIS A 385 10.54 0.25 5.47
C HIS A 385 9.59 -0.44 4.48
N VAL A 386 9.88 -1.69 4.15
CA VAL A 386 9.06 -2.50 3.24
C VAL A 386 7.66 -2.78 3.80
N LYS A 387 7.58 -3.12 5.08
CA LYS A 387 6.30 -3.41 5.75
C LYS A 387 5.39 -2.19 5.78
N ILE A 388 5.90 -1.05 6.24
CA ILE A 388 5.14 0.21 6.32
C ILE A 388 4.66 0.64 4.94
N ALA A 389 5.54 0.64 3.93
CA ALA A 389 5.16 0.97 2.56
C ALA A 389 4.08 0.02 2.01
N GLY A 390 4.15 -1.27 2.35
CA GLY A 390 3.14 -2.26 1.99
C GLY A 390 1.76 -1.95 2.57
N ILE A 391 1.69 -1.62 3.86
CA ILE A 391 0.43 -1.30 4.56
C ILE A 391 -0.17 0.00 4.01
N VAL A 392 0.64 1.05 3.83
CA VAL A 392 0.21 2.33 3.26
C VAL A 392 -0.39 2.15 1.86
N LEU A 393 0.27 1.35 1.01
CA LEU A 393 -0.25 1.05 -0.33
C LEU A 393 -1.59 0.32 -0.29
N GLU A 394 -1.73 -0.69 0.58
CA GLU A 394 -3.00 -1.41 0.71
C GLU A 394 -4.10 -0.51 1.28
N LYS A 395 -3.80 0.35 2.27
CA LYS A 395 -4.72 1.38 2.76
C LYS A 395 -5.21 2.28 1.62
N ALA A 396 -4.29 2.85 0.86
CA ALA A 396 -4.61 3.73 -0.25
C ALA A 396 -5.49 3.04 -1.30
N LYS A 397 -5.20 1.78 -1.65
CA LYS A 397 -6.04 0.99 -2.56
C LYS A 397 -7.45 0.76 -2.00
N ARG A 398 -7.58 0.46 -0.70
CA ARG A 398 -8.90 0.22 -0.07
C ARG A 398 -9.74 1.50 -0.04
N MET A 399 -9.13 2.62 0.28
CA MET A 399 -9.81 3.92 0.24
C MET A 399 -10.26 4.26 -1.19
N THR A 400 -9.39 4.04 -2.18
CA THR A 400 -9.74 4.26 -3.60
C THR A 400 -10.85 3.32 -4.08
N GLU A 401 -10.88 2.04 -3.65
CA GLU A 401 -12.00 1.11 -3.90
C GLU A 401 -13.33 1.62 -3.33
N SER A 402 -13.26 2.43 -2.29
CA SER A 402 -14.43 3.05 -1.64
C SER A 402 -14.80 4.42 -2.25
N GLY A 403 -14.14 4.82 -3.34
CA GLY A 403 -14.44 6.04 -4.10
C GLY A 403 -13.79 7.31 -3.55
N HIS A 404 -12.73 7.22 -2.76
CA HIS A 404 -11.97 8.37 -2.27
C HIS A 404 -10.83 8.73 -3.23
N ASP A 405 -10.53 10.02 -3.31
CA ASP A 405 -9.31 10.51 -3.93
C ASP A 405 -8.17 10.47 -2.91
N VAL A 406 -7.14 9.70 -3.20
CA VAL A 406 -5.99 9.50 -2.31
C VAL A 406 -4.73 10.03 -2.97
N VAL A 407 -3.97 10.81 -2.23
CA VAL A 407 -2.67 11.35 -2.67
C VAL A 407 -1.58 10.82 -1.75
N ILE A 408 -0.58 10.15 -2.30
CA ILE A 408 0.62 9.72 -1.57
C ILE A 408 1.81 10.57 -2.02
N LEU A 409 2.43 11.28 -1.09
CA LEU A 409 3.73 11.92 -1.28
C LEU A 409 4.80 11.02 -0.68
N LEU A 410 5.63 10.40 -1.53
CA LEU A 410 6.66 9.45 -1.11
C LEU A 410 8.05 10.08 -1.16
N ASP A 411 8.71 10.20 -0.03
CA ASP A 411 10.11 10.61 0.06
C ASP A 411 10.94 9.52 0.74
N SER A 412 11.68 8.67 0.04
CA SER A 412 11.91 8.63 -1.40
C SER A 412 11.73 7.22 -1.99
N ILE A 413 11.36 7.16 -3.26
CA ILE A 413 11.21 5.88 -3.97
C ILE A 413 12.56 5.18 -4.15
N THR A 414 13.64 5.94 -4.30
CA THR A 414 15.00 5.41 -4.41
C THR A 414 15.38 4.63 -3.15
N ARG A 415 15.11 5.18 -1.97
CA ARG A 415 15.40 4.52 -0.70
C ARG A 415 14.47 3.34 -0.45
N LEU A 416 13.19 3.45 -0.81
CA LEU A 416 12.26 2.32 -0.79
C LEU A 416 12.75 1.17 -1.69
N ALA A 417 13.22 1.46 -2.91
CA ALA A 417 13.75 0.45 -3.82
C ALA A 417 15.03 -0.20 -3.27
N ARG A 418 15.89 0.54 -2.58
CA ARG A 418 17.06 0.01 -1.87
C ARG A 418 16.65 -0.94 -0.75
N ALA A 419 15.64 -0.58 0.06
CA ALA A 419 15.12 -1.45 1.11
C ALA A 419 14.58 -2.76 0.54
N TYR A 420 13.82 -2.69 -0.55
CA TYR A 420 13.36 -3.90 -1.24
C TYR A 420 14.52 -4.74 -1.79
N ASN A 421 15.58 -4.11 -2.29
CA ASN A 421 16.77 -4.83 -2.77
C ASN A 421 17.50 -5.58 -1.64
N THR A 422 17.49 -5.02 -0.43
CA THR A 422 18.07 -5.66 0.75
C THR A 422 17.24 -6.84 1.26
N VAL A 423 15.89 -6.72 1.24
CA VAL A 423 14.95 -7.71 1.79
C VAL A 423 14.62 -8.81 0.80
N SER A 424 14.70 -8.55 -0.50
CA SER A 424 14.33 -9.53 -1.52
C SER A 424 15.30 -10.71 -1.54
N PRO A 425 14.80 -11.96 -1.63
CA PRO A 425 15.67 -13.11 -1.81
C PRO A 425 16.43 -12.99 -3.13
N ALA A 426 17.72 -13.32 -3.10
CA ALA A 426 18.60 -13.24 -4.26
C ALA A 426 18.09 -14.11 -5.40
N SER A 427 17.85 -13.52 -6.57
CA SER A 427 17.40 -14.23 -7.79
C SER A 427 18.56 -14.88 -8.56
N GLY A 428 19.80 -14.56 -8.21
CA GLY A 428 21.00 -14.93 -8.98
C GLY A 428 21.22 -14.12 -10.26
N LYS A 429 20.32 -13.18 -10.57
CA LYS A 429 20.44 -12.24 -11.71
C LYS A 429 20.54 -10.82 -11.19
N VAL A 430 21.74 -10.27 -11.23
CA VAL A 430 22.03 -8.92 -10.73
C VAL A 430 22.18 -7.98 -11.92
N LEU A 431 21.44 -6.88 -11.93
CA LEU A 431 21.55 -5.77 -12.85
C LEU A 431 22.81 -4.93 -12.54
N SER A 432 23.16 -4.01 -13.43
CA SER A 432 24.22 -3.04 -13.14
C SER A 432 23.90 -2.29 -11.84
N GLY A 433 24.95 -1.89 -11.09
CA GLY A 433 24.78 -1.21 -9.81
C GLY A 433 24.39 -2.10 -8.62
N GLY A 434 24.37 -3.44 -8.77
CA GLY A 434 24.10 -4.36 -7.67
C GLY A 434 22.62 -4.52 -7.30
N VAL A 435 21.71 -4.23 -8.24
CA VAL A 435 20.26 -4.40 -8.06
C VAL A 435 19.84 -5.79 -8.50
N ASP A 436 19.18 -6.55 -7.60
CA ASP A 436 18.57 -7.82 -7.98
C ASP A 436 17.41 -7.62 -8.96
N ALA A 437 17.32 -8.46 -9.99
CA ALA A 437 16.33 -8.32 -11.05
C ALA A 437 14.87 -8.34 -10.53
N ASN A 438 14.61 -9.06 -9.42
CA ASN A 438 13.27 -9.17 -8.82
C ASN A 438 12.99 -8.06 -7.79
N ALA A 439 14.02 -7.38 -7.28
CA ALA A 439 13.89 -6.40 -6.21
C ALA A 439 12.99 -5.21 -6.60
N LEU A 440 13.05 -4.79 -7.86
CA LEU A 440 12.29 -3.62 -8.33
C LEU A 440 10.82 -3.91 -8.66
N HIS A 441 10.40 -5.16 -8.70
CA HIS A 441 9.04 -5.51 -9.07
C HIS A 441 7.99 -4.92 -8.11
N LYS A 442 8.21 -5.07 -6.79
CA LYS A 442 7.28 -4.55 -5.77
C LYS A 442 7.26 -3.01 -5.72
N PRO A 443 8.40 -2.29 -5.68
CA PRO A 443 8.40 -0.82 -5.74
C PRO A 443 7.79 -0.28 -7.05
N LYS A 444 8.01 -0.93 -8.19
CA LYS A 444 7.31 -0.59 -9.44
C LYS A 444 5.81 -0.81 -9.33
N GLY A 445 5.39 -1.90 -8.68
CA GLY A 445 3.98 -2.16 -8.38
C GLY A 445 3.37 -1.11 -7.47
N PHE A 446 4.14 -0.60 -6.49
CA PHE A 446 3.75 0.52 -5.64
C PHE A 446 3.48 1.78 -6.48
N PHE A 447 4.46 2.24 -7.22
CA PHE A 447 4.35 3.45 -8.04
C PHE A 447 3.34 3.30 -9.18
N GLY A 448 3.29 2.12 -9.80
CA GLY A 448 2.36 1.78 -10.87
C GLY A 448 0.89 1.62 -10.41
N ALA A 449 0.63 1.61 -9.12
CA ALA A 449 -0.73 1.58 -8.59
C ALA A 449 -1.48 2.90 -8.84
N ALA A 450 -0.76 4.03 -8.94
CA ALA A 450 -1.38 5.32 -9.19
C ALA A 450 -2.17 5.33 -10.50
N ARG A 451 -3.46 5.67 -10.41
CA ARG A 451 -4.40 5.75 -11.53
C ARG A 451 -5.64 6.55 -11.16
N ASN A 452 -6.25 7.16 -12.15
CA ASN A 452 -7.62 7.64 -12.08
C ASN A 452 -8.57 6.50 -12.43
N ILE A 453 -9.76 6.43 -11.83
CA ILE A 453 -10.68 5.30 -11.96
C ILE A 453 -12.01 5.80 -12.52
N GLU A 454 -12.54 5.02 -13.46
CA GLU A 454 -13.88 5.26 -14.02
C GLU A 454 -14.95 5.00 -12.94
N GLY A 455 -15.83 5.98 -12.73
CA GLY A 455 -16.93 5.85 -11.77
C GLY A 455 -16.60 6.26 -10.33
N GLY A 456 -15.40 6.78 -10.06
CA GLY A 456 -15.04 7.41 -8.80
C GLY A 456 -13.76 6.89 -8.16
N GLY A 457 -13.16 7.77 -7.39
CA GLY A 457 -11.90 7.55 -6.68
C GLY A 457 -10.66 7.67 -7.57
N SER A 458 -9.58 8.12 -6.99
CA SER A 458 -8.28 8.16 -7.65
C SER A 458 -7.15 7.85 -6.68
N LEU A 459 -6.05 7.32 -7.18
CA LEU A 459 -4.80 7.16 -6.45
C LEU A 459 -3.70 7.93 -7.17
N THR A 460 -3.24 9.01 -6.57
CA THR A 460 -2.14 9.84 -7.06
C THR A 460 -0.89 9.55 -6.24
N ILE A 461 0.25 9.34 -6.90
CA ILE A 461 1.53 9.11 -6.21
C ILE A 461 2.57 10.08 -6.78
N LEU A 462 3.08 10.96 -5.93
CA LEU A 462 4.22 11.81 -6.21
C LEU A 462 5.41 11.32 -5.41
N ALA A 463 6.41 10.79 -6.09
CA ALA A 463 7.57 10.20 -5.45
C ALA A 463 8.85 10.96 -5.77
N THR A 464 9.70 11.20 -4.76
CA THR A 464 11.03 11.75 -5.01
C THR A 464 11.99 10.66 -5.46
N ALA A 465 12.72 10.92 -6.54
CA ALA A 465 13.80 10.07 -7.04
C ALA A 465 15.14 10.79 -6.87
N LEU A 466 16.10 10.13 -6.25
CA LEU A 466 17.43 10.68 -6.02
C LEU A 466 18.35 10.33 -7.20
N ILE A 467 18.99 11.35 -7.76
CA ILE A 467 19.99 11.20 -8.82
C ILE A 467 21.32 11.86 -8.42
N ASP A 468 22.40 11.56 -9.13
CA ASP A 468 23.74 12.12 -8.91
C ASP A 468 24.25 11.96 -7.46
N THR A 469 23.89 10.85 -6.85
CA THR A 469 24.36 10.47 -5.51
C THR A 469 25.77 9.86 -5.51
N GLY A 470 26.32 9.58 -6.69
CA GLY A 470 27.55 8.81 -6.89
C GLY A 470 27.35 7.28 -6.80
N SER A 471 26.11 6.81 -6.66
CA SER A 471 25.76 5.39 -6.63
C SER A 471 25.16 4.94 -7.95
N LYS A 472 25.79 3.97 -8.61
CA LYS A 472 25.24 3.34 -9.82
C LYS A 472 23.90 2.64 -9.58
N MET A 473 23.63 2.23 -8.34
CA MET A 473 22.34 1.65 -7.95
C MET A 473 21.20 2.65 -8.15
N ASP A 474 21.39 3.90 -7.74
CA ASP A 474 20.37 4.94 -7.85
C ASP A 474 20.07 5.33 -9.30
N GLU A 475 21.10 5.32 -10.15
CA GLU A 475 20.94 5.55 -11.60
C GLU A 475 20.05 4.46 -12.22
N VAL A 476 20.31 3.19 -11.91
CA VAL A 476 19.50 2.06 -12.40
C VAL A 476 18.07 2.14 -11.86
N ILE A 477 17.89 2.45 -10.58
CA ILE A 477 16.58 2.63 -9.97
C ILE A 477 15.82 3.76 -10.69
N PHE A 478 16.45 4.90 -10.90
CA PHE A 478 15.83 6.05 -11.57
C PHE A 478 15.36 5.70 -12.98
N GLU A 479 16.22 5.10 -13.82
CA GLU A 479 15.87 4.72 -15.20
C GLU A 479 14.68 3.75 -15.24
N GLU A 480 14.62 2.81 -14.28
CA GLU A 480 13.54 1.85 -14.18
C GLU A 480 12.19 2.49 -13.78
N PHE A 481 12.20 3.57 -13.00
CA PHE A 481 10.99 4.30 -12.61
C PHE A 481 10.59 5.38 -13.61
N LYS A 482 11.53 5.99 -14.32
CA LYS A 482 11.29 7.00 -15.36
C LYS A 482 10.30 6.49 -16.42
N GLY A 483 10.47 5.23 -16.83
CA GLY A 483 9.55 4.59 -17.80
C GLY A 483 8.14 4.33 -17.26
N THR A 484 7.95 4.31 -15.94
CA THR A 484 6.65 4.02 -15.28
C THR A 484 5.85 5.31 -15.02
N GLY A 485 6.53 6.43 -14.79
CA GLY A 485 5.92 7.73 -14.53
C GLY A 485 5.21 8.34 -15.76
N ASN A 486 4.27 9.24 -15.48
CA ASN A 486 3.61 10.07 -16.49
C ASN A 486 3.73 11.58 -16.20
N MET A 487 4.51 11.95 -15.20
CA MET A 487 4.91 13.32 -14.87
C MET A 487 6.33 13.28 -14.32
N GLU A 488 7.18 14.16 -14.78
CA GLU A 488 8.56 14.33 -14.31
C GLU A 488 8.83 15.80 -14.03
N LEU A 489 9.26 16.09 -12.80
CA LEU A 489 9.73 17.41 -12.37
C LEU A 489 11.18 17.27 -11.95
N GLN A 490 12.09 17.94 -12.66
CA GLN A 490 13.52 17.85 -12.39
C GLN A 490 14.03 19.06 -11.63
N LEU A 491 14.73 18.81 -10.52
CA LEU A 491 15.44 19.84 -9.75
C LEU A 491 16.92 19.84 -10.12
N ASP A 492 17.47 21.01 -10.44
CA ASP A 492 18.88 21.19 -10.83
C ASP A 492 19.69 21.84 -9.70
N ARG A 493 20.85 21.21 -9.41
CA ARG A 493 21.80 21.72 -8.40
C ARG A 493 22.47 23.02 -8.83
N LYS A 494 22.64 23.29 -10.12
CA LYS A 494 23.26 24.54 -10.61
C LYS A 494 22.39 25.73 -10.25
N ILE A 495 21.06 25.58 -10.41
CA ILE A 495 20.07 26.59 -10.03
C ILE A 495 20.10 26.79 -8.50
N ALA A 496 20.06 25.68 -7.73
CA ALA A 496 20.12 25.74 -6.26
C ALA A 496 21.42 26.35 -5.73
N ASN A 497 22.57 26.10 -6.36
CA ASN A 497 23.86 26.69 -5.98
C ASN A 497 23.89 28.21 -6.16
N ARG A 498 23.10 28.75 -7.09
CA ARG A 498 22.91 30.19 -7.27
C ARG A 498 21.85 30.78 -6.32
N ARG A 499 21.29 29.97 -5.42
CA ARG A 499 20.24 30.39 -4.48
C ARG A 499 18.92 30.79 -5.15
N VAL A 500 18.70 30.35 -6.39
CA VAL A 500 17.43 30.51 -7.08
C VAL A 500 16.51 29.36 -6.66
N PHE A 501 15.35 29.68 -6.09
CA PHE A 501 14.35 28.71 -5.66
C PHE A 501 12.96 29.15 -6.15
N PRO A 502 12.13 28.18 -6.63
CA PRO A 502 12.41 26.75 -6.74
C PRO A 502 13.51 26.44 -7.76
N ALA A 503 14.30 25.41 -7.50
CA ALA A 503 15.42 25.04 -8.38
C ALA A 503 14.94 24.06 -9.49
N ILE A 504 13.87 24.41 -10.20
CA ILE A 504 13.22 23.56 -11.21
C ILE A 504 13.90 23.77 -12.58
N ASP A 505 14.28 22.68 -13.21
CA ASP A 505 14.63 22.68 -14.63
C ASP A 505 13.35 22.62 -15.46
N LEU A 506 12.95 23.75 -16.02
CA LEU A 506 11.71 23.93 -16.78
C LEU A 506 11.69 23.17 -18.10
N ILE A 507 12.88 22.96 -18.69
CA ILE A 507 13.02 22.33 -20.00
C ILE A 507 12.88 20.80 -19.85
N SER A 508 13.51 20.25 -18.83
CA SER A 508 13.48 18.81 -18.55
C SER A 508 12.21 18.34 -17.82
N SER A 509 11.38 19.27 -17.34
CA SER A 509 10.16 18.98 -16.58
C SER A 509 8.92 18.98 -17.47
N SER A 510 8.09 17.93 -17.35
CA SER A 510 6.86 17.80 -18.16
C SER A 510 5.85 16.82 -17.55
N THR A 511 4.57 17.00 -17.94
CA THR A 511 3.49 16.04 -17.68
C THR A 511 2.99 15.46 -18.99
N ARG A 512 2.80 14.14 -19.06
CA ARG A 512 2.18 13.50 -20.22
C ARG A 512 0.69 13.85 -20.25
N ARG A 513 0.20 14.22 -21.42
CA ARG A 513 -1.19 14.61 -21.63
C ARG A 513 -1.60 15.80 -20.74
N ASP A 514 -0.70 16.79 -20.61
CA ASP A 514 -1.01 18.10 -20.02
C ASP A 514 -2.17 18.81 -20.73
N ASP A 515 -2.43 18.45 -22.00
CA ASP A 515 -3.61 18.86 -22.78
C ASP A 515 -4.97 18.47 -22.16
N LEU A 516 -4.99 17.48 -21.26
CA LEU A 516 -6.19 17.09 -20.50
C LEU A 516 -6.35 17.87 -19.18
N LEU A 517 -5.29 18.53 -18.72
CA LEU A 517 -5.22 19.23 -17.43
C LEU A 517 -5.19 20.75 -17.58
N HIS A 518 -5.04 21.26 -18.79
CA HIS A 518 -5.04 22.67 -19.13
C HIS A 518 -6.05 22.97 -20.24
N ASP A 519 -6.61 24.16 -20.20
CA ASP A 519 -7.40 24.68 -21.30
C ASP A 519 -6.54 24.89 -22.55
N ARG A 520 -7.16 24.88 -23.72
CA ARG A 520 -6.46 24.99 -25.01
C ARG A 520 -5.65 26.28 -25.12
N ASP A 521 -6.18 27.40 -24.63
CA ASP A 521 -5.50 28.70 -24.67
C ASP A 521 -4.27 28.70 -23.75
N VAL A 522 -4.37 28.12 -22.58
CA VAL A 522 -3.27 27.94 -21.63
C VAL A 522 -2.20 27.05 -22.26
N THR A 523 -2.58 25.91 -22.82
CA THR A 523 -1.67 24.96 -23.47
C THR A 523 -0.91 25.65 -24.62
N GLN A 524 -1.57 26.43 -25.46
CA GLN A 524 -0.92 27.14 -26.57
C GLN A 524 0.08 28.19 -26.07
N ARG A 525 -0.26 28.97 -25.05
CA ARG A 525 0.65 29.97 -24.45
C ARG A 525 1.84 29.31 -23.79
N LEU A 526 1.63 28.21 -23.07
CA LEU A 526 2.70 27.43 -22.45
C LEU A 526 3.64 26.83 -23.51
N TRP A 527 3.12 26.38 -24.64
CA TRP A 527 3.94 25.88 -25.73
C TRP A 527 4.87 26.96 -26.31
N ILE A 528 4.36 28.19 -26.51
CA ILE A 528 5.15 29.36 -26.96
C ILE A 528 6.22 29.69 -25.91
N LEU A 529 5.84 29.72 -24.62
CA LEU A 529 6.74 30.00 -23.52
C LEU A 529 7.86 28.96 -23.41
N ARG A 530 7.52 27.65 -23.47
CA ARG A 530 8.50 26.57 -23.47
C ARG A 530 9.49 26.69 -24.64
N LYS A 531 9.01 27.04 -25.82
CA LYS A 531 9.88 27.28 -26.97
C LYS A 531 10.85 28.42 -26.71
N HIS A 532 10.38 29.53 -26.13
CA HIS A 532 11.27 30.66 -25.77
C HIS A 532 12.30 30.28 -24.71
N LEU A 533 11.87 29.54 -23.68
CA LEU A 533 12.77 29.09 -22.60
C LEU A 533 13.78 28.04 -23.09
N SER A 534 13.48 27.26 -24.12
CA SER A 534 14.38 26.22 -24.65
C SER A 534 15.68 26.79 -25.24
N ASP A 535 15.69 28.05 -25.65
CA ASP A 535 16.85 28.75 -26.16
C ASP A 535 17.79 29.29 -25.06
N MET A 536 17.34 29.21 -23.80
CA MET A 536 18.05 29.68 -22.60
C MET A 536 18.71 28.51 -21.84
N ASN A 537 19.75 28.82 -21.06
CA ASN A 537 20.23 27.82 -20.13
C ASN A 537 19.25 27.67 -18.92
N PRO A 538 19.22 26.51 -18.23
CA PRO A 538 18.22 26.28 -17.16
C PRO A 538 18.20 27.31 -16.05
N VAL A 539 19.33 27.94 -15.73
CA VAL A 539 19.42 28.97 -14.69
C VAL A 539 18.78 30.28 -15.17
N GLU A 540 19.11 30.71 -16.38
CA GLU A 540 18.54 31.92 -16.99
C GLU A 540 17.05 31.78 -17.22
N ALA A 541 16.61 30.59 -17.70
CA ALA A 541 15.20 30.30 -17.88
C ALA A 541 14.41 30.40 -16.55
N MET A 542 14.99 29.89 -15.46
CA MET A 542 14.34 29.92 -14.14
C MET A 542 14.32 31.33 -13.53
N ASP A 543 15.43 32.09 -13.65
CA ASP A 543 15.49 33.48 -13.19
C ASP A 543 14.50 34.34 -13.96
N PHE A 544 14.49 34.25 -15.30
CA PHE A 544 13.54 34.97 -16.16
C PHE A 544 12.07 34.66 -15.78
N LEU A 545 11.73 33.39 -15.64
CA LEU A 545 10.36 33.00 -15.33
C LEU A 545 9.95 33.46 -13.93
N LYS A 546 10.82 33.30 -12.94
CA LYS A 546 10.57 33.69 -11.56
C LYS A 546 10.29 35.20 -11.46
N ASP A 547 11.12 36.02 -12.09
CA ASP A 547 10.97 37.47 -12.07
C ASP A 547 9.62 37.92 -12.66
N ARG A 548 9.19 37.27 -13.74
CA ARG A 548 7.90 37.56 -14.40
C ARG A 548 6.72 37.08 -13.55
N ILE A 549 6.78 35.87 -12.99
CA ILE A 549 5.72 35.29 -12.13
C ILE A 549 5.54 36.14 -10.87
N MET A 550 6.64 36.61 -10.25
CA MET A 550 6.59 37.43 -9.03
C MET A 550 5.98 38.82 -9.24
N GLN A 551 5.96 39.34 -10.47
CA GLN A 551 5.34 40.62 -10.83
C GLN A 551 3.83 40.51 -11.02
N THR A 552 3.27 39.33 -11.04
CA THR A 552 1.84 39.03 -11.27
C THR A 552 1.21 38.37 -10.07
N LYS A 553 -0.08 38.61 -9.86
CA LYS A 553 -0.84 38.09 -8.73
C LYS A 553 -1.09 36.58 -8.83
N ASP A 554 -1.48 36.13 -10.01
CA ASP A 554 -1.84 34.74 -10.28
C ASP A 554 -1.35 34.29 -11.67
N ASN A 555 -1.61 33.02 -12.00
CA ASN A 555 -1.16 32.42 -13.25
C ASN A 555 -1.95 32.92 -14.47
N GLU A 556 -3.20 33.35 -14.28
CA GLU A 556 -4.02 33.91 -15.37
C GLU A 556 -3.48 35.27 -15.79
N GLU A 557 -3.22 36.16 -14.81
CA GLU A 557 -2.59 37.46 -15.06
C GLU A 557 -1.22 37.31 -15.73
N PHE A 558 -0.42 36.33 -15.26
CA PHE A 558 0.88 36.05 -15.88
C PHE A 558 0.72 35.65 -17.36
N LEU A 559 -0.17 34.73 -17.68
CA LEU A 559 -0.41 34.30 -19.06
C LEU A 559 -0.99 35.41 -19.96
N ILE A 560 -1.81 36.32 -19.41
CA ILE A 560 -2.35 37.48 -20.13
C ILE A 560 -1.23 38.46 -20.41
N SER A 561 -0.35 38.73 -19.45
CA SER A 561 0.77 39.68 -19.59
C SER A 561 1.81 39.27 -20.63
N MET A 562 1.80 38.00 -21.08
CA MET A 562 2.69 37.54 -22.17
C MET A 562 2.33 38.10 -23.56
N ASN A 563 1.15 38.71 -23.72
CA ASN A 563 0.69 39.31 -24.97
C ASN A 563 0.95 40.82 -25.07
N GLY A 564 1.54 41.41 -24.01
CA GLY A 564 1.84 42.84 -23.89
C GLY A 564 3.27 43.23 -24.25
#